data_4af227016b4e69241011cf50c92a1165
#
_entry.id   4af227016b4e69241011cf50c92a1165
#
_cell.length_a   1.000
_cell.length_b   1.000
_cell.length_c   1.000
_cell.angle_alpha   90.00
_cell.angle_beta   90.00
_cell.angle_gamma   90.00
#
_symmetry.space_group_name_H-M   'P 1'
#
loop_
_entity.id
_entity.type
_entity.pdbx_description
1 polymer ?
#
loop_
_entity_poly.entity_id
_entity_poly.type
_entity_poly.pdbx_seq_one_letter_code
_entity_poly.pdbx_strand_id
1 'polypeptide(L)'
;FLELQIDGRSYGPDRLRLLLEGEAPIEAAAVTPQVPICLPAGVDVTLLLPGVTLEPGSHRLRLRFVTSEVGELAFGVEDRVAAGVAELPAAGGPDAEARDEEESMQTPLPAARARPLRVAILGAGSTVFARQLMSDLLCTPGLEAGTFALVDVDAERLELARRIAEKLVEVSGRDWRVEASTERAEVLPGCDYVISLIEVAGLRNVAPDYEIPLKYGVDQCIGDTIGPGGIFKMLRTGPAWLDILADVDRLCPRALVMTYTNPMSALTLLALRASRSQVVGLCHSVQGTSKQLAGYLDVPLEELTFRCAGINHMAWFVELTHRGEDMVPRLREAARVPEIYDCDPVRFEMLLHFGAFVTESSGHFSEYVPYFRKRPGLLARYMRDGYRGESGFYARNWPAWRREAEDSVRAQLAGKSPIVLKRSDEYASNIVEAVESGRPAVIHGNVRNDGLIPNLPAGGCVEVPVLVDAAGLHPTHFGPLPPQLAALDAAHMYVHELMVRAVLERDRAAARQALMLDPLTAAVLSPAEIGALFDEMWAAEREDLRAYG
;
A
#
# COMPACT_ATOMS: atom_id res chain seq x y z
N PHE A 1 -2.41 -15.26 -21.69
CA PHE A 1 -3.61 -16.03 -21.27
C PHE A 1 -4.77 -15.08 -21.12
N LEU A 2 -5.89 -15.38 -21.75
CA LEU A 2 -7.13 -14.61 -21.66
C LEU A 2 -8.30 -15.57 -21.48
N GLU A 3 -9.13 -15.37 -20.48
CA GLU A 3 -10.37 -16.13 -20.25
C GLU A 3 -11.48 -15.17 -19.87
N LEU A 4 -12.62 -15.30 -20.54
CA LEU A 4 -13.85 -14.59 -20.20
C LEU A 4 -14.86 -15.60 -19.66
N GLN A 5 -15.45 -15.31 -18.50
CA GLN A 5 -16.61 -16.04 -18.00
C GLN A 5 -17.84 -15.15 -18.04
N ILE A 6 -18.96 -15.69 -18.49
CA ILE A 6 -20.27 -15.04 -18.47
C ILE A 6 -21.24 -16.00 -17.80
N ASP A 7 -21.85 -15.60 -16.70
CA ASP A 7 -22.81 -16.41 -15.91
C ASP A 7 -22.30 -17.83 -15.59
N GLY A 8 -20.97 -17.92 -15.29
CA GLY A 8 -20.32 -19.19 -14.98
C GLY A 8 -19.90 -20.03 -16.18
N ARG A 9 -20.14 -19.60 -17.43
CA ARG A 9 -19.59 -20.24 -18.64
C ARG A 9 -18.25 -19.61 -19.00
N SER A 10 -17.21 -20.43 -19.17
CA SER A 10 -15.88 -19.97 -19.59
C SER A 10 -15.72 -19.99 -21.10
N TYR A 11 -15.07 -18.96 -21.62
CA TYR A 11 -14.68 -18.79 -23.01
C TYR A 11 -13.18 -18.55 -23.06
N GLY A 12 -12.45 -19.46 -23.68
CA GLY A 12 -11.00 -19.37 -23.81
C GLY A 12 -10.57 -18.44 -24.94
N PRO A 13 -9.24 -18.23 -25.09
CA PRO A 13 -8.68 -17.30 -26.07
C PRO A 13 -8.99 -17.67 -27.52
N ASP A 14 -9.30 -18.94 -27.81
CA ASP A 14 -9.73 -19.43 -29.12
C ASP A 14 -11.12 -18.94 -29.56
N ARG A 15 -11.91 -18.40 -28.64
CA ARG A 15 -13.24 -17.87 -28.87
C ARG A 15 -13.32 -16.35 -28.80
N LEU A 16 -12.22 -15.69 -28.44
CA LEU A 16 -12.16 -14.26 -28.18
C LEU A 16 -11.32 -13.56 -29.24
N ARG A 17 -11.73 -12.34 -29.57
CA ARG A 17 -10.94 -11.39 -30.36
C ARG A 17 -10.73 -10.12 -29.56
N LEU A 18 -9.56 -9.53 -29.72
CA LEU A 18 -9.22 -8.23 -29.17
C LEU A 18 -9.34 -7.19 -30.27
N LEU A 19 -10.09 -6.15 -30.05
CA LEU A 19 -10.16 -5.00 -30.93
C LEU A 19 -9.53 -3.81 -30.22
N LEU A 20 -8.42 -3.33 -30.75
CA LEU A 20 -7.78 -2.09 -30.36
C LEU A 20 -8.30 -0.97 -31.25
N GLU A 21 -8.43 0.22 -30.70
CA GLU A 21 -8.93 1.37 -31.45
C GLU A 21 -8.03 1.66 -32.67
N GLY A 22 -8.65 1.69 -33.87
CA GLY A 22 -7.93 1.91 -35.12
C GLY A 22 -7.21 0.70 -35.73
N GLU A 23 -7.27 -0.48 -35.09
CA GLU A 23 -6.61 -1.70 -35.59
C GLU A 23 -7.61 -2.77 -36.03
N ALA A 24 -7.14 -3.74 -36.82
CA ALA A 24 -7.92 -4.92 -37.17
C ALA A 24 -8.04 -5.86 -35.95
N PRO A 25 -9.19 -6.59 -35.81
CA PRO A 25 -9.36 -7.51 -34.70
C PRO A 25 -8.25 -8.58 -34.64
N ILE A 26 -7.67 -8.78 -33.48
CA ILE A 26 -6.60 -9.75 -33.21
C ILE A 26 -7.23 -10.96 -32.54
N GLU A 27 -6.92 -12.16 -33.04
CA GLU A 27 -7.33 -13.42 -32.38
C GLU A 27 -6.62 -13.52 -31.03
N ALA A 28 -7.37 -13.61 -29.93
CA ALA A 28 -6.78 -13.65 -28.60
C ALA A 28 -5.85 -14.87 -28.40
N ALA A 29 -6.07 -15.97 -29.12
CA ALA A 29 -5.19 -17.14 -29.13
C ALA A 29 -3.80 -16.87 -29.75
N ALA A 30 -3.67 -15.83 -30.58
CA ALA A 30 -2.39 -15.43 -31.17
C ALA A 30 -1.51 -14.64 -30.18
N VAL A 31 -2.08 -14.17 -29.08
CA VAL A 31 -1.36 -13.45 -28.03
C VAL A 31 -0.74 -14.45 -27.06
N THR A 32 0.57 -14.53 -27.07
CA THR A 32 1.34 -15.47 -26.24
C THR A 32 2.47 -14.73 -25.53
N PRO A 33 3.11 -15.33 -24.51
CA PRO A 33 4.30 -14.71 -23.91
C PRO A 33 5.43 -14.42 -24.89
N GLN A 34 5.48 -15.15 -26.03
CA GLN A 34 6.47 -14.96 -27.09
C GLN A 34 6.01 -13.94 -28.14
N VAL A 35 4.72 -13.67 -28.21
CA VAL A 35 4.10 -12.67 -29.08
C VAL A 35 3.12 -11.85 -28.26
N PRO A 36 3.62 -11.01 -27.35
CA PRO A 36 2.75 -10.15 -26.52
C PRO A 36 2.14 -9.01 -27.35
N ILE A 37 0.95 -8.56 -26.97
CA ILE A 37 0.43 -7.28 -27.43
C ILE A 37 0.91 -6.21 -26.46
N CYS A 38 1.50 -5.17 -26.97
CA CYS A 38 1.78 -3.96 -26.20
C CYS A 38 0.50 -3.10 -26.19
N LEU A 39 -0.09 -2.95 -25.00
CA LEU A 39 -1.23 -2.06 -24.79
C LEU A 39 -0.70 -0.79 -24.12
N PRO A 40 -0.61 0.34 -24.85
CA PRO A 40 -0.26 1.61 -24.21
C PRO A 40 -1.28 1.95 -23.12
N ALA A 41 -0.85 2.61 -22.06
CA ALA A 41 -1.74 3.04 -21.00
C ALA A 41 -2.82 3.99 -21.57
N GLY A 42 -4.09 3.69 -21.27
CA GLY A 42 -5.23 4.48 -21.72
C GLY A 42 -5.82 4.08 -23.07
N VAL A 43 -5.41 2.95 -23.65
CA VAL A 43 -6.05 2.39 -24.85
C VAL A 43 -7.22 1.51 -24.46
N ASP A 44 -8.39 1.77 -25.02
CA ASP A 44 -9.57 0.92 -24.86
C ASP A 44 -9.40 -0.38 -25.64
N VAL A 45 -9.62 -1.50 -24.95
CA VAL A 45 -9.60 -2.84 -25.55
C VAL A 45 -11.00 -3.41 -25.54
N THR A 46 -11.59 -3.57 -26.71
CA THR A 46 -12.89 -4.21 -26.85
C THR A 46 -12.71 -5.72 -27.01
N LEU A 47 -13.37 -6.50 -26.16
CA LEU A 47 -13.43 -7.95 -26.29
C LEU A 47 -14.62 -8.33 -27.15
N LEU A 48 -14.35 -8.99 -28.26
CA LEU A 48 -15.38 -9.54 -29.14
C LEU A 48 -15.51 -11.04 -28.87
N LEU A 49 -16.75 -11.49 -28.63
CA LEU A 49 -17.10 -12.91 -28.46
C LEU A 49 -18.10 -13.32 -29.56
N PRO A 50 -17.62 -13.68 -30.75
CA PRO A 50 -18.48 -14.01 -31.87
C PRO A 50 -19.40 -15.20 -31.60
N GLY A 51 -20.66 -15.10 -32.03
CA GLY A 51 -21.64 -16.18 -31.96
C GLY A 51 -22.20 -16.46 -30.57
N VAL A 52 -22.06 -15.53 -29.64
CA VAL A 52 -22.74 -15.56 -28.35
C VAL A 52 -23.72 -14.40 -28.25
N THR A 53 -24.97 -14.73 -27.97
CA THR A 53 -26.05 -13.75 -27.74
C THR A 53 -26.41 -13.84 -26.25
N LEU A 54 -26.48 -12.70 -25.59
CA LEU A 54 -26.93 -12.59 -24.21
C LEU A 54 -28.40 -12.14 -24.21
N GLU A 55 -29.21 -12.78 -23.37
CA GLU A 55 -30.60 -12.35 -23.18
C GLU A 55 -30.60 -11.01 -22.42
N PRO A 56 -31.64 -10.16 -22.63
CA PRO A 56 -31.77 -8.93 -21.85
C PRO A 56 -31.86 -9.23 -20.34
N GLY A 57 -31.01 -8.60 -19.55
CA GLY A 57 -30.98 -8.82 -18.11
C GLY A 57 -29.59 -8.54 -17.51
N SER A 58 -29.46 -8.78 -16.21
CA SER A 58 -28.16 -8.68 -15.54
C SER A 58 -27.32 -9.93 -15.77
N HIS A 59 -26.09 -9.73 -16.21
CA HIS A 59 -25.10 -10.77 -16.46
C HIS A 59 -23.86 -10.54 -15.61
N ARG A 60 -23.31 -11.61 -15.05
CA ARG A 60 -22.06 -11.58 -14.30
C ARG A 60 -20.91 -11.96 -15.23
N LEU A 61 -20.01 -10.99 -15.44
CA LEU A 61 -18.84 -11.11 -16.28
C LEU A 61 -17.60 -11.27 -15.40
N ARG A 62 -16.69 -12.16 -15.76
CA ARG A 62 -15.38 -12.30 -15.13
C ARG A 62 -14.33 -12.45 -16.21
N LEU A 63 -13.35 -11.57 -16.22
CA LEU A 63 -12.23 -11.56 -17.15
C LEU A 63 -10.94 -11.89 -16.41
N ARG A 64 -10.14 -12.82 -16.97
CA ARG A 64 -8.79 -13.15 -16.49
C ARG A 64 -7.81 -12.96 -17.64
N PHE A 65 -6.74 -12.23 -17.42
CA PHE A 65 -5.64 -12.10 -18.37
C PHE A 65 -4.31 -11.89 -17.66
N VAL A 66 -3.20 -12.07 -18.38
CA VAL A 66 -1.84 -11.93 -17.85
C VAL A 66 -1.18 -10.73 -18.52
N THR A 67 -0.66 -9.81 -17.73
CA THR A 67 0.17 -8.70 -18.18
C THR A 67 1.64 -8.97 -17.85
N SER A 68 2.55 -8.30 -18.57
CA SER A 68 3.99 -8.36 -18.30
C SER A 68 4.37 -7.63 -17.01
N GLU A 69 3.58 -6.64 -16.58
CA GLU A 69 3.91 -5.76 -15.46
C GLU A 69 3.41 -6.29 -14.11
N VAL A 70 2.21 -6.84 -14.07
CA VAL A 70 1.55 -7.23 -12.82
C VAL A 70 1.13 -8.70 -12.76
N GLY A 71 1.42 -9.48 -13.80
CA GLY A 71 1.07 -10.88 -13.87
C GLY A 71 -0.41 -11.11 -14.19
N GLU A 72 -1.03 -12.12 -13.55
CA GLU A 72 -2.43 -12.47 -13.81
C GLU A 72 -3.37 -11.48 -13.13
N LEU A 73 -4.29 -10.91 -13.93
CA LEU A 73 -5.35 -10.03 -13.49
C LEU A 73 -6.71 -10.71 -13.71
N ALA A 74 -7.61 -10.58 -12.75
CA ALA A 74 -8.97 -11.07 -12.85
C ALA A 74 -9.95 -10.00 -12.39
N PHE A 75 -10.90 -9.65 -13.26
CA PHE A 75 -11.98 -8.69 -12.99
C PHE A 75 -13.32 -9.40 -13.00
N GLY A 76 -14.20 -8.97 -12.12
CA GLY A 76 -15.60 -9.38 -12.15
C GLY A 76 -16.48 -8.13 -12.13
N VAL A 77 -17.43 -8.06 -13.05
CA VAL A 77 -18.44 -7.01 -13.11
C VAL A 77 -19.81 -7.64 -13.31
N GLU A 78 -20.84 -7.05 -12.74
CA GLU A 78 -22.23 -7.35 -13.08
C GLU A 78 -22.77 -6.20 -13.90
N ASP A 79 -23.12 -6.48 -15.16
CA ASP A 79 -23.62 -5.49 -16.09
C ASP A 79 -24.96 -5.93 -16.69
N ARG A 80 -25.70 -4.97 -17.22
CA ARG A 80 -27.06 -5.18 -17.68
C ARG A 80 -27.15 -5.01 -19.20
N VAL A 81 -27.52 -6.09 -19.89
CA VAL A 81 -27.82 -6.04 -21.32
C VAL A 81 -29.19 -5.40 -21.54
N ALA A 82 -29.23 -4.27 -22.24
CA ALA A 82 -30.47 -3.61 -22.61
C ALA A 82 -31.18 -4.40 -23.73
N ALA A 83 -32.51 -4.36 -23.73
CA ALA A 83 -33.29 -4.90 -24.85
C ALA A 83 -33.16 -3.99 -26.08
N GLY A 84 -32.33 -4.41 -27.04
CA GLY A 84 -32.14 -3.69 -28.31
C GLY A 84 -30.95 -4.26 -29.06
N VAL A 85 -31.18 -4.67 -30.31
CA VAL A 85 -30.17 -5.24 -31.20
C VAL A 85 -29.27 -4.12 -31.72
N ALA A 86 -27.98 -4.15 -31.36
CA ALA A 86 -26.96 -3.45 -32.13
C ALA A 86 -26.46 -4.41 -33.23
N GLU A 87 -26.92 -4.24 -34.48
CA GLU A 87 -26.27 -4.88 -35.62
C GLU A 87 -24.91 -4.22 -35.84
N LEU A 88 -23.85 -5.03 -35.78
CA LEU A 88 -22.50 -4.61 -36.17
C LEU A 88 -22.52 -4.32 -37.69
N PRO A 89 -21.93 -3.21 -38.15
CA PRO A 89 -21.85 -2.92 -39.59
C PRO A 89 -21.02 -4.01 -40.28
N ALA A 90 -21.55 -4.48 -41.43
CA ALA A 90 -20.86 -5.41 -42.31
C ALA A 90 -19.61 -4.71 -42.89
N ALA A 91 -18.51 -5.47 -42.98
CA ALA A 91 -17.26 -5.04 -43.58
C ALA A 91 -17.48 -4.52 -45.00
N GLY A 92 -17.42 -3.21 -45.21
CA GLY A 92 -17.43 -2.56 -46.51
C GLY A 92 -16.03 -2.58 -47.13
N GLY A 93 -15.97 -2.93 -48.44
CA GLY A 93 -14.74 -2.99 -49.22
C GLY A 93 -14.13 -1.60 -49.51
N PRO A 94 -12.94 -1.58 -50.14
CA PRO A 94 -12.11 -0.41 -50.26
C PRO A 94 -12.61 0.53 -51.33
N ASP A 95 -12.92 1.75 -50.96
CA ASP A 95 -12.82 2.98 -51.80
C ASP A 95 -13.44 4.16 -51.03
N ALA A 96 -12.62 4.97 -50.42
CA ALA A 96 -12.92 6.39 -50.17
C ALA A 96 -11.66 7.18 -49.83
N GLU A 97 -11.48 8.19 -50.60
CA GLU A 97 -10.37 9.13 -50.69
C GLU A 97 -9.97 9.78 -49.36
N ALA A 98 -8.67 9.96 -49.24
CA ALA A 98 -8.01 10.73 -48.21
C ALA A 98 -8.59 12.15 -48.05
N ARG A 99 -8.97 12.51 -46.85
CA ARG A 99 -9.03 13.90 -46.39
C ARG A 99 -8.20 14.00 -45.11
N ASP A 100 -7.12 14.72 -45.26
CA ASP A 100 -6.29 15.23 -44.15
C ASP A 100 -7.15 16.16 -43.27
N GLU A 101 -7.48 15.74 -42.09
CA GLU A 101 -7.78 16.61 -40.95
C GLU A 101 -7.20 15.94 -39.70
N GLU A 102 -5.99 16.40 -39.29
CA GLU A 102 -5.45 16.19 -37.96
C GLU A 102 -6.35 16.92 -36.94
N GLU A 103 -7.42 16.32 -36.50
CA GLU A 103 -8.04 16.64 -35.23
C GLU A 103 -7.53 15.65 -34.18
N SER A 104 -6.68 16.13 -33.29
CA SER A 104 -6.30 15.42 -32.08
C SER A 104 -7.57 15.14 -31.29
N MET A 105 -8.12 13.92 -31.38
CA MET A 105 -9.20 13.47 -30.51
C MET A 105 -8.61 13.25 -29.11
N GLN A 106 -8.65 14.30 -28.31
CA GLN A 106 -8.52 14.14 -26.87
C GLN A 106 -9.74 13.34 -26.39
N THR A 107 -9.50 12.17 -25.81
CA THR A 107 -10.54 11.42 -25.08
C THR A 107 -11.25 12.37 -24.13
N PRO A 108 -12.59 12.48 -24.15
CA PRO A 108 -13.28 13.37 -23.23
C PRO A 108 -12.93 12.97 -21.80
N LEU A 109 -12.39 13.91 -21.03
CA LEU A 109 -12.24 13.74 -19.59
C LEU A 109 -13.62 13.35 -19.01
N PRO A 110 -13.71 12.42 -18.04
CA PRO A 110 -14.97 12.11 -17.39
C PRO A 110 -15.63 13.41 -16.94
N ALA A 111 -16.95 13.46 -17.04
CA ALA A 111 -17.73 14.65 -16.74
C ALA A 111 -17.27 15.26 -15.41
N ALA A 112 -16.99 16.57 -15.42
CA ALA A 112 -16.52 17.28 -14.24
C ALA A 112 -17.41 16.94 -13.03
N ARG A 113 -16.80 16.63 -11.88
CA ARG A 113 -17.53 16.37 -10.63
C ARG A 113 -18.55 17.46 -10.37
N ALA A 114 -19.71 17.07 -9.86
CA ALA A 114 -20.76 18.02 -9.48
C ALA A 114 -20.34 18.94 -8.29
N ARG A 115 -19.29 18.57 -7.57
CA ARG A 115 -18.73 19.36 -6.45
C ARG A 115 -17.20 19.20 -6.35
N PRO A 116 -16.49 20.19 -5.75
CA PRO A 116 -15.05 20.08 -5.47
C PRO A 116 -14.73 18.85 -4.59
N LEU A 117 -13.55 18.30 -4.80
CA LEU A 117 -13.01 17.18 -4.04
C LEU A 117 -12.82 17.54 -2.56
N ARG A 118 -13.05 16.59 -1.65
CA ARG A 118 -12.82 16.80 -0.22
C ARG A 118 -11.97 15.66 0.36
N VAL A 119 -10.76 16.00 0.84
CA VAL A 119 -9.78 15.04 1.35
C VAL A 119 -9.49 15.34 2.82
N ALA A 120 -9.84 14.41 3.71
CA ALA A 120 -9.46 14.49 5.11
C ALA A 120 -8.05 13.92 5.33
N ILE A 121 -7.25 14.60 6.14
CA ILE A 121 -5.95 14.12 6.62
C ILE A 121 -5.99 14.07 8.14
N LEU A 122 -6.02 12.85 8.69
CA LEU A 122 -6.05 12.59 10.13
C LEU A 122 -4.63 12.38 10.63
N GLY A 123 -4.22 13.10 11.69
CA GLY A 123 -2.83 13.20 12.10
C GLY A 123 -2.06 14.21 11.24
N ALA A 124 -2.74 15.29 10.81
CA ALA A 124 -2.17 16.31 9.94
C ALA A 124 -0.94 17.02 10.53
N GLY A 125 -0.78 16.99 11.86
CA GLY A 125 0.42 17.45 12.54
C GLY A 125 1.68 16.61 12.24
N SER A 126 1.59 15.53 11.45
CA SER A 126 2.73 14.88 10.80
C SER A 126 3.28 15.78 9.69
N THR A 127 4.04 16.81 10.11
CA THR A 127 4.44 17.95 9.28
C THR A 127 5.23 17.61 8.00
N VAL A 128 5.91 16.46 7.95
CA VAL A 128 6.62 16.00 6.74
C VAL A 128 5.65 15.30 5.81
N PHE A 129 4.99 14.27 6.32
CA PHE A 129 4.23 13.34 5.48
C PHE A 129 2.91 13.94 5.00
N ALA A 130 2.16 14.62 5.90
CA ALA A 130 0.94 15.33 5.53
C ALA A 130 1.22 16.42 4.48
N ARG A 131 2.32 17.19 4.65
CA ARG A 131 2.75 18.19 3.68
C ARG A 131 3.06 17.56 2.32
N GLN A 132 3.76 16.41 2.30
CA GLN A 132 4.10 15.71 1.08
C GLN A 132 2.84 15.26 0.33
N LEU A 133 1.89 14.63 1.01
CA LEU A 133 0.63 14.18 0.41
C LEU A 133 -0.23 15.34 -0.13
N MET A 134 -0.27 16.47 0.58
CA MET A 134 -0.93 17.69 0.07
C MET A 134 -0.24 18.22 -1.19
N SER A 135 1.10 18.25 -1.21
CA SER A 135 1.87 18.63 -2.39
C SER A 135 1.60 17.69 -3.57
N ASP A 136 1.52 16.38 -3.33
CA ASP A 136 1.22 15.38 -4.35
C ASP A 136 -0.14 15.62 -4.99
N LEU A 137 -1.18 15.83 -4.18
CA LEU A 137 -2.53 16.12 -4.65
C LEU A 137 -2.60 17.45 -5.43
N LEU A 138 -1.91 18.48 -4.95
CA LEU A 138 -1.82 19.77 -5.65
C LEU A 138 -1.01 19.70 -6.96
N CYS A 139 -0.11 18.74 -7.10
CA CYS A 139 0.61 18.48 -8.36
C CYS A 139 -0.16 17.55 -9.32
N THR A 140 -1.21 16.88 -8.85
CA THR A 140 -1.93 15.88 -9.66
C THR A 140 -2.77 16.54 -10.73
N PRO A 141 -2.63 16.16 -12.03
CA PRO A 141 -3.45 16.70 -13.11
C PRO A 141 -4.94 16.39 -12.89
N GLY A 142 -5.79 17.34 -13.24
CA GLY A 142 -7.25 17.18 -13.14
C GLY A 142 -7.84 17.45 -11.74
N LEU A 143 -7.01 17.67 -10.71
CA LEU A 143 -7.47 18.04 -9.36
C LEU A 143 -7.38 19.56 -9.14
N GLU A 144 -8.10 20.33 -9.96
CA GLU A 144 -7.98 21.80 -9.98
C GLU A 144 -8.65 22.49 -8.76
N ALA A 145 -9.65 21.86 -8.14
CA ALA A 145 -10.39 22.41 -7.02
C ALA A 145 -10.70 21.37 -5.95
N GLY A 146 -10.60 21.76 -4.67
CA GLY A 146 -10.89 20.86 -3.57
C GLY A 146 -10.81 21.50 -2.20
N THR A 147 -10.88 20.65 -1.17
CA THR A 147 -10.71 21.05 0.23
C THR A 147 -9.85 20.03 0.96
N PHE A 148 -8.80 20.47 1.61
CA PHE A 148 -8.11 19.72 2.65
C PHE A 148 -8.84 19.90 3.97
N ALA A 149 -9.32 18.82 4.57
CA ALA A 149 -9.93 18.77 5.88
C ALA A 149 -8.91 18.19 6.88
N LEU A 150 -8.18 19.07 7.58
CA LEU A 150 -7.07 18.69 8.44
C LEU A 150 -7.55 18.42 9.86
N VAL A 151 -7.10 17.30 10.44
CA VAL A 151 -7.40 16.92 11.82
C VAL A 151 -6.14 16.54 12.57
N ASP A 152 -5.95 17.09 13.74
CA ASP A 152 -4.95 16.62 14.72
C ASP A 152 -5.45 16.93 16.13
N VAL A 153 -5.12 16.09 17.10
CA VAL A 153 -5.48 16.29 18.51
C VAL A 153 -4.61 17.36 19.18
N ASP A 154 -3.45 17.65 18.61
CA ASP A 154 -2.52 18.70 19.06
C ASP A 154 -2.80 19.99 18.28
N ALA A 155 -3.41 20.98 18.94
CA ALA A 155 -3.82 22.23 18.33
C ALA A 155 -2.65 23.06 17.76
N GLU A 156 -1.46 23.02 18.40
CA GLU A 156 -0.29 23.77 17.92
C GLU A 156 0.26 23.16 16.62
N ARG A 157 0.31 21.84 16.56
CA ARG A 157 0.75 21.10 15.38
C ARG A 157 -0.26 21.22 14.24
N LEU A 158 -1.55 21.17 14.57
CA LEU A 158 -2.62 21.40 13.61
C LEU A 158 -2.54 22.80 13.00
N GLU A 159 -2.29 23.83 13.82
CA GLU A 159 -2.13 25.22 13.33
C GLU A 159 -0.91 25.34 12.39
N LEU A 160 0.20 24.67 12.72
CA LEU A 160 1.37 24.64 11.86
C LEU A 160 1.06 23.95 10.51
N ALA A 161 0.34 22.82 10.56
CA ALA A 161 -0.11 22.09 9.38
C ALA A 161 -1.09 22.92 8.52
N ARG A 162 -2.03 23.62 9.13
CA ARG A 162 -2.97 24.50 8.45
C ARG A 162 -2.24 25.61 7.68
N ARG A 163 -1.31 26.29 8.34
CA ARG A 163 -0.56 27.41 7.74
C ARG A 163 0.32 26.94 6.57
N ILE A 164 0.98 25.78 6.68
CA ILE A 164 1.77 25.27 5.56
C ILE A 164 0.86 24.79 4.41
N ALA A 165 -0.30 24.19 4.70
CA ALA A 165 -1.29 23.81 3.70
C ALA A 165 -1.80 25.02 2.90
N GLU A 166 -2.15 26.13 3.58
CA GLU A 166 -2.56 27.37 2.93
C GLU A 166 -1.47 27.92 2.01
N LYS A 167 -0.20 27.83 2.43
CA LYS A 167 0.92 28.26 1.59
C LYS A 167 1.16 27.33 0.39
N LEU A 168 0.98 26.02 0.55
CA LEU A 168 1.04 25.08 -0.58
C LEU A 168 -0.06 25.40 -1.60
N VAL A 169 -1.28 25.66 -1.13
CA VAL A 169 -2.40 26.06 -1.99
C VAL A 169 -2.10 27.37 -2.72
N GLU A 170 -1.61 28.39 -2.02
CA GLU A 170 -1.20 29.66 -2.62
C GLU A 170 -0.15 29.46 -3.73
N VAL A 171 0.90 28.68 -3.46
CA VAL A 171 1.98 28.41 -4.43
C VAL A 171 1.48 27.58 -5.61
N SER A 172 0.51 26.69 -5.40
CA SER A 172 -0.05 25.86 -6.48
C SER A 172 -0.90 26.64 -7.49
N GLY A 173 -1.47 27.77 -7.08
CA GLY A 173 -2.40 28.57 -7.87
C GLY A 173 -3.76 27.88 -8.11
N ARG A 174 -4.05 26.75 -7.43
CA ARG A 174 -5.30 25.99 -7.59
C ARG A 174 -6.40 26.46 -6.65
N ASP A 175 -7.66 26.20 -6.99
CA ASP A 175 -8.84 26.56 -6.16
C ASP A 175 -9.08 25.53 -5.05
N TRP A 176 -8.09 25.35 -4.19
CA TRP A 176 -8.21 24.51 -3.02
C TRP A 176 -8.42 25.34 -1.75
N ARG A 177 -9.14 24.78 -0.79
CA ARG A 177 -9.38 25.38 0.53
C ARG A 177 -8.79 24.51 1.62
N VAL A 178 -8.54 25.13 2.78
CA VAL A 178 -8.04 24.44 3.96
C VAL A 178 -9.03 24.66 5.10
N GLU A 179 -9.55 23.57 5.64
CA GLU A 179 -10.32 23.53 6.88
C GLU A 179 -9.52 22.72 7.90
N ALA A 180 -9.56 23.11 9.15
CA ALA A 180 -8.83 22.44 10.21
C ALA A 180 -9.61 22.47 11.52
N SER A 181 -9.67 21.32 12.20
CA SER A 181 -10.30 21.22 13.53
C SER A 181 -9.63 20.11 14.35
N THR A 182 -9.54 20.31 15.65
CA THR A 182 -9.19 19.24 16.60
C THR A 182 -10.33 18.24 16.77
N GLU A 183 -11.56 18.65 16.43
CA GLU A 183 -12.77 17.84 16.45
C GLU A 183 -13.07 17.31 15.04
N ARG A 184 -12.72 16.06 14.76
CA ARG A 184 -12.87 15.45 13.43
C ARG A 184 -14.31 15.48 12.89
N ALA A 185 -15.31 15.46 13.79
CA ALA A 185 -16.71 15.51 13.41
C ALA A 185 -17.11 16.83 12.71
N GLU A 186 -16.34 17.89 12.86
CA GLU A 186 -16.60 19.18 12.23
C GLU A 186 -16.18 19.20 10.75
N VAL A 187 -15.14 18.43 10.39
CA VAL A 187 -14.53 18.49 9.05
C VAL A 187 -14.68 17.22 8.22
N LEU A 188 -14.99 16.05 8.81
CA LEU A 188 -15.22 14.80 8.09
C LEU A 188 -16.48 14.79 7.21
N PRO A 189 -17.60 15.49 7.53
CA PRO A 189 -18.80 15.37 6.72
C PRO A 189 -18.55 15.62 5.22
N GLY A 190 -18.96 14.65 4.39
CA GLY A 190 -18.87 14.75 2.95
C GLY A 190 -17.47 14.60 2.36
N CYS A 191 -16.49 14.11 3.13
CA CYS A 191 -15.19 13.75 2.57
C CYS A 191 -15.33 12.58 1.59
N ASP A 192 -14.53 12.64 0.52
CA ASP A 192 -14.42 11.62 -0.51
C ASP A 192 -13.29 10.64 -0.20
N TYR A 193 -12.23 11.16 0.41
CA TYR A 193 -11.05 10.42 0.82
C TYR A 193 -10.69 10.76 2.26
N VAL A 194 -10.25 9.76 3.00
CA VAL A 194 -9.72 9.91 4.35
C VAL A 194 -8.33 9.29 4.40
N ILE A 195 -7.32 10.09 4.67
CA ILE A 195 -5.92 9.64 4.78
C ILE A 195 -5.54 9.65 6.26
N SER A 196 -5.14 8.49 6.80
CA SER A 196 -4.73 8.36 8.20
C SER A 196 -3.22 8.31 8.34
N LEU A 197 -2.69 9.22 9.16
CA LEU A 197 -1.30 9.37 9.55
C LEU A 197 -1.17 9.43 11.08
N ILE A 198 -2.12 8.84 11.80
CA ILE A 198 -2.22 8.99 13.26
C ILE A 198 -1.05 8.32 13.98
N GLU A 199 -0.65 8.92 15.08
CA GLU A 199 0.36 8.38 15.99
C GLU A 199 -0.11 8.61 17.44
N VAL A 200 -0.51 7.52 18.11
CA VAL A 200 -1.00 7.58 19.49
C VAL A 200 0.16 7.49 20.47
N ALA A 201 0.14 8.34 21.50
CA ALA A 201 1.20 8.53 22.49
C ALA A 201 2.52 9.13 21.97
N GLY A 202 2.75 9.08 20.67
CA GLY A 202 3.86 9.75 20.01
C GLY A 202 5.23 9.44 20.64
N LEU A 203 6.03 10.48 20.87
CA LEU A 203 7.40 10.35 21.40
C LEU A 203 7.48 9.74 22.82
N ARG A 204 6.37 9.76 23.58
CA ARG A 204 6.39 9.31 24.98
C ARG A 204 6.74 7.83 25.09
N ASN A 205 6.25 7.00 24.19
CA ASN A 205 6.38 5.54 24.26
C ASN A 205 7.48 4.98 23.34
N VAL A 206 8.07 5.77 22.48
CA VAL A 206 9.12 5.31 21.55
C VAL A 206 10.35 4.77 22.27
N ALA A 207 10.77 5.42 23.36
CA ALA A 207 11.90 4.94 24.16
C ALA A 207 11.53 3.68 24.97
N PRO A 208 10.43 3.61 25.74
CA PRO A 208 9.97 2.38 26.39
C PRO A 208 9.78 1.20 25.43
N ASP A 209 9.22 1.40 24.23
CA ASP A 209 9.02 0.37 23.21
C ASP A 209 10.33 -0.28 22.76
N TYR A 210 11.45 0.41 22.89
CA TYR A 210 12.77 -0.10 22.59
C TYR A 210 13.56 -0.54 23.83
N GLU A 211 13.62 0.29 24.87
CA GLU A 211 14.49 0.09 26.03
C GLU A 211 14.06 -1.07 26.91
N ILE A 212 12.74 -1.27 27.07
CA ILE A 212 12.23 -2.38 27.90
C ILE A 212 12.54 -3.72 27.23
N PRO A 213 12.19 -3.98 25.94
CA PRO A 213 12.59 -5.21 25.26
C PRO A 213 14.09 -5.47 25.28
N LEU A 214 14.90 -4.43 25.12
CA LEU A 214 16.36 -4.56 25.14
C LEU A 214 16.91 -5.09 26.49
N LYS A 215 16.28 -4.75 27.61
CA LYS A 215 16.67 -5.32 28.95
C LYS A 215 16.56 -6.84 28.98
N TYR A 216 15.63 -7.40 28.21
CA TYR A 216 15.42 -8.83 28.06
C TYR A 216 16.22 -9.44 26.89
N GLY A 217 17.00 -8.63 26.18
CA GLY A 217 17.81 -9.08 25.04
C GLY A 217 17.09 -9.09 23.70
N VAL A 218 15.86 -8.59 23.64
CA VAL A 218 15.13 -8.39 22.38
C VAL A 218 15.53 -7.03 21.80
N ASP A 219 16.45 -7.08 20.85
CA ASP A 219 16.98 -5.88 20.19
C ASP A 219 16.20 -5.56 18.91
N GLN A 220 15.87 -4.28 18.71
CA GLN A 220 15.08 -3.77 17.59
C GLN A 220 15.80 -2.58 16.94
N CYS A 221 15.66 -2.41 15.62
CA CYS A 221 16.13 -1.23 14.88
C CYS A 221 15.05 -0.15 14.85
N ILE A 222 13.83 -0.53 14.48
CA ILE A 222 12.63 0.32 14.33
C ILE A 222 11.65 0.08 15.48
N GLY A 223 11.13 -1.15 15.63
CA GLY A 223 10.31 -1.57 16.76
C GLY A 223 8.89 -1.00 16.81
N ASP A 224 8.35 -0.51 15.68
CA ASP A 224 7.05 0.17 15.65
C ASP A 224 5.93 -0.61 14.94
N THR A 225 6.24 -1.77 14.34
CA THR A 225 5.29 -2.49 13.49
C THR A 225 5.01 -3.90 13.98
N ILE A 226 6.03 -4.61 14.47
CA ILE A 226 5.96 -5.96 15.02
C ILE A 226 6.77 -6.04 16.30
N GLY A 227 6.86 -7.25 16.88
CA GLY A 227 7.57 -7.45 18.13
C GLY A 227 6.91 -6.74 19.31
N PRO A 228 7.64 -6.58 20.42
CA PRO A 228 7.08 -5.96 21.63
C PRO A 228 6.56 -4.55 21.39
N GLY A 229 7.35 -3.69 20.76
CA GLY A 229 6.96 -2.29 20.50
C GLY A 229 5.77 -2.19 19.57
N GLY A 230 5.75 -2.97 18.45
CA GLY A 230 4.62 -2.96 17.50
C GLY A 230 3.32 -3.47 18.12
N ILE A 231 3.37 -4.52 18.96
CA ILE A 231 2.18 -5.03 19.66
C ILE A 231 1.63 -3.97 20.63
N PHE A 232 2.46 -3.32 21.41
CA PHE A 232 2.03 -2.26 22.32
C PHE A 232 1.55 -1.02 21.57
N LYS A 233 2.18 -0.67 20.46
CA LYS A 233 1.69 0.39 19.54
C LYS A 233 0.29 0.06 19.00
N MET A 234 0.02 -1.19 18.64
CA MET A 234 -1.33 -1.61 18.24
C MET A 234 -2.34 -1.45 19.36
N LEU A 235 -1.99 -1.84 20.58
CA LEU A 235 -2.90 -1.72 21.73
C LEU A 235 -3.23 -0.25 22.04
N ARG A 236 -2.32 0.69 21.84
CA ARG A 236 -2.55 2.13 22.03
C ARG A 236 -3.38 2.72 20.88
N THR A 237 -3.02 2.34 19.64
CA THR A 237 -3.59 2.96 18.44
C THR A 237 -4.93 2.37 18.05
N GLY A 238 -5.14 1.08 18.26
CA GLY A 238 -6.35 0.35 17.84
C GLY A 238 -7.65 0.94 18.36
N PRO A 239 -7.80 1.26 19.66
CA PRO A 239 -9.01 1.90 20.18
C PRO A 239 -9.32 3.25 19.54
N ALA A 240 -8.32 4.12 19.37
CA ALA A 240 -8.48 5.41 18.69
C ALA A 240 -8.84 5.22 17.20
N TRP A 241 -8.26 4.23 16.56
CA TRP A 241 -8.57 3.89 15.17
C TRP A 241 -10.01 3.40 15.00
N LEU A 242 -10.52 2.59 15.92
CA LEU A 242 -11.94 2.17 15.95
C LEU A 242 -12.88 3.36 16.07
N ASP A 243 -12.59 4.31 16.96
CA ASP A 243 -13.39 5.52 17.12
C ASP A 243 -13.39 6.38 15.85
N ILE A 244 -12.25 6.50 15.18
CA ILE A 244 -12.14 7.20 13.90
C ILE A 244 -12.98 6.51 12.83
N LEU A 245 -12.86 5.19 12.69
CA LEU A 245 -13.62 4.42 11.70
C LEU A 245 -15.13 4.53 11.91
N ALA A 246 -15.59 4.52 13.16
CA ALA A 246 -17.00 4.71 13.49
C ALA A 246 -17.50 6.11 13.04
N ASP A 247 -16.68 7.14 13.20
CA ASP A 247 -17.02 8.48 12.70
C ASP A 247 -16.97 8.56 11.17
N VAL A 248 -16.03 7.91 10.51
CA VAL A 248 -15.98 7.82 9.04
C VAL A 248 -17.23 7.13 8.50
N ASP A 249 -17.59 5.98 9.05
CA ASP A 249 -18.79 5.22 8.67
C ASP A 249 -20.09 6.03 8.84
N ARG A 250 -20.13 6.94 9.79
CA ARG A 250 -21.28 7.80 10.09
C ARG A 250 -21.31 9.09 9.26
N LEU A 251 -20.16 9.76 9.08
CA LEU A 251 -20.06 11.12 8.54
C LEU A 251 -19.70 11.16 7.06
N CYS A 252 -18.94 10.19 6.58
CA CYS A 252 -18.53 10.06 5.17
C CYS A 252 -18.49 8.60 4.70
N PRO A 253 -19.61 7.85 4.75
CA PRO A 253 -19.67 6.38 4.54
C PRO A 253 -19.26 5.92 3.14
N ARG A 254 -19.04 6.83 2.21
CA ARG A 254 -18.57 6.53 0.85
C ARG A 254 -17.10 6.93 0.64
N ALA A 255 -16.44 7.42 1.67
CA ALA A 255 -15.04 7.79 1.58
C ALA A 255 -14.17 6.53 1.40
N LEU A 256 -13.18 6.65 0.53
CA LEU A 256 -12.09 5.69 0.48
C LEU A 256 -11.08 6.04 1.58
N VAL A 257 -10.85 5.09 2.48
CA VAL A 257 -9.91 5.25 3.60
C VAL A 257 -8.55 4.69 3.20
N MET A 258 -7.53 5.52 3.24
CA MET A 258 -6.14 5.19 2.99
C MET A 258 -5.36 5.34 4.29
N THR A 259 -4.71 4.29 4.77
CA THR A 259 -3.94 4.37 6.01
C THR A 259 -2.46 4.11 5.76
N TYR A 260 -1.62 4.96 6.35
CA TYR A 260 -0.16 4.83 6.40
C TYR A 260 0.34 4.53 7.82
N THR A 261 -0.60 4.35 8.75
CA THR A 261 -0.29 4.20 10.18
C THR A 261 0.21 2.78 10.48
N ASN A 262 1.36 2.66 11.16
CA ASN A 262 1.86 1.40 11.71
C ASN A 262 1.25 1.09 13.10
N PRO A 263 1.07 -0.19 13.40
CA PRO A 263 1.31 -1.44 12.64
C PRO A 263 0.36 -1.61 11.45
N MET A 264 0.85 -1.42 10.24
CA MET A 264 0.04 -1.30 9.02
C MET A 264 -0.91 -2.48 8.81
N SER A 265 -0.37 -3.71 8.70
CA SER A 265 -1.18 -4.92 8.45
C SER A 265 -2.23 -5.14 9.54
N ALA A 266 -1.87 -4.96 10.82
CA ALA A 266 -2.80 -5.17 11.92
C ALA A 266 -3.89 -4.09 11.97
N LEU A 267 -3.56 -2.81 11.78
CA LEU A 267 -4.53 -1.71 11.75
C LEU A 267 -5.42 -1.76 10.52
N THR A 268 -4.89 -2.16 9.36
CA THR A 268 -5.70 -2.41 8.16
C THR A 268 -6.65 -3.57 8.38
N LEU A 269 -6.17 -4.69 8.97
CA LEU A 269 -7.03 -5.84 9.31
C LEU A 269 -8.13 -5.46 10.31
N LEU A 270 -7.80 -4.63 11.31
CA LEU A 270 -8.78 -4.10 12.25
C LEU A 270 -9.87 -3.30 11.53
N ALA A 271 -9.47 -2.40 10.62
CA ALA A 271 -10.39 -1.60 9.83
C ALA A 271 -11.29 -2.45 8.92
N LEU A 272 -10.72 -3.44 8.22
CA LEU A 272 -11.46 -4.37 7.35
C LEU A 272 -12.50 -5.21 8.10
N ARG A 273 -12.38 -5.33 9.42
CA ARG A 273 -13.36 -6.05 10.28
C ARG A 273 -14.35 -5.14 10.97
N ALA A 274 -13.97 -3.93 11.27
CA ALA A 274 -14.74 -3.03 12.12
C ALA A 274 -15.52 -1.97 11.35
N SER A 275 -15.13 -1.64 10.09
CA SER A 275 -15.72 -0.59 9.28
C SER A 275 -16.42 -1.16 8.04
N ARG A 276 -17.39 -0.40 7.54
CA ARG A 276 -18.07 -0.65 6.25
C ARG A 276 -17.43 0.13 5.09
N SER A 277 -16.58 1.09 5.40
CA SER A 277 -15.87 1.90 4.41
C SER A 277 -14.86 1.05 3.64
N GLN A 278 -14.59 1.39 2.39
CA GLN A 278 -13.46 0.83 1.66
C GLN A 278 -12.16 1.28 2.34
N VAL A 279 -11.29 0.34 2.67
CA VAL A 279 -10.01 0.63 3.34
C VAL A 279 -8.86 -0.03 2.59
N VAL A 280 -7.77 0.70 2.43
CA VAL A 280 -6.49 0.18 1.93
C VAL A 280 -5.34 0.71 2.79
N GLY A 281 -4.45 -0.20 3.17
CA GLY A 281 -3.18 0.17 3.79
C GLY A 281 -2.12 0.44 2.72
N LEU A 282 -1.36 1.51 2.88
CA LEU A 282 -0.39 1.96 1.90
C LEU A 282 1.01 2.05 2.51
N CYS A 283 1.99 1.53 1.78
CA CYS A 283 3.40 1.61 2.11
C CYS A 283 4.22 1.87 0.84
N HIS A 284 5.36 2.53 0.96
CA HIS A 284 6.27 2.79 -0.16
C HIS A 284 7.40 1.77 -0.28
N SER A 285 7.36 0.67 0.50
CA SER A 285 8.46 -0.32 0.55
C SER A 285 8.66 -1.04 -0.79
N VAL A 286 7.60 -1.37 -1.52
CA VAL A 286 7.71 -2.00 -2.85
C VAL A 286 8.39 -1.07 -3.85
N GLN A 287 7.96 0.20 -3.93
CA GLN A 287 8.55 1.19 -4.83
C GLN A 287 10.01 1.51 -4.47
N GLY A 288 10.30 1.68 -3.18
CA GLY A 288 11.66 1.92 -2.69
C GLY A 288 12.59 0.76 -3.02
N THR A 289 12.12 -0.47 -2.80
CA THR A 289 12.90 -1.68 -3.06
C THR A 289 13.09 -1.94 -4.55
N SER A 290 12.07 -1.71 -5.40
CA SER A 290 12.24 -1.86 -6.86
C SER A 290 13.32 -0.92 -7.42
N LYS A 291 13.40 0.33 -6.93
CA LYS A 291 14.47 1.27 -7.26
C LYS A 291 15.84 0.77 -6.80
N GLN A 292 15.94 0.20 -5.60
CA GLN A 292 17.20 -0.37 -5.10
C GLN A 292 17.63 -1.58 -5.91
N LEU A 293 16.70 -2.47 -6.27
CA LEU A 293 16.98 -3.64 -7.11
C LEU A 293 17.48 -3.22 -8.51
N ALA A 294 16.86 -2.22 -9.12
CA ALA A 294 17.32 -1.64 -10.38
C ALA A 294 18.76 -1.12 -10.25
N GLY A 295 19.08 -0.45 -9.13
CA GLY A 295 20.44 0.02 -8.83
C GLY A 295 21.44 -1.14 -8.61
N TYR A 296 21.09 -2.20 -7.89
CA TYR A 296 21.97 -3.36 -7.69
C TYR A 296 22.25 -4.13 -8.99
N LEU A 297 21.30 -4.09 -9.90
CA LEU A 297 21.38 -4.77 -11.19
C LEU A 297 21.98 -3.88 -12.30
N ASP A 298 22.16 -2.59 -12.03
CA ASP A 298 22.59 -1.59 -13.01
C ASP A 298 21.71 -1.63 -14.28
N VAL A 299 20.39 -1.50 -14.06
CA VAL A 299 19.37 -1.44 -15.13
C VAL A 299 18.41 -0.26 -14.87
N PRO A 300 17.82 0.35 -15.92
CA PRO A 300 16.78 1.34 -15.74
C PRO A 300 15.56 0.75 -15.01
N LEU A 301 14.97 1.52 -14.06
CA LEU A 301 13.81 1.06 -13.31
C LEU A 301 12.60 0.77 -14.21
N GLU A 302 12.40 1.59 -15.22
CA GLU A 302 11.32 1.47 -16.21
C GLU A 302 11.42 0.22 -17.11
N GLU A 303 12.58 -0.42 -17.15
CA GLU A 303 12.81 -1.68 -17.86
C GLU A 303 12.78 -2.91 -16.95
N LEU A 304 12.67 -2.68 -15.61
CA LEU A 304 12.61 -3.75 -14.63
C LEU A 304 11.15 -4.12 -14.36
N THR A 305 10.79 -5.35 -14.68
CA THR A 305 9.46 -5.89 -14.35
C THR A 305 9.55 -6.90 -13.23
N PHE A 306 8.52 -6.96 -12.37
CA PHE A 306 8.54 -7.83 -11.20
C PHE A 306 7.15 -8.27 -10.78
N ARG A 307 7.09 -9.38 -10.04
CA ARG A 307 5.92 -9.78 -9.26
C ARG A 307 6.28 -9.77 -7.78
N CYS A 308 5.54 -8.97 -7.02
CA CYS A 308 5.77 -8.79 -5.59
C CYS A 308 4.46 -8.91 -4.82
N ALA A 309 4.42 -9.77 -3.79
CA ALA A 309 3.30 -9.89 -2.85
C ALA A 309 3.74 -10.57 -1.55
N GLY A 310 2.91 -10.45 -0.53
CA GLY A 310 3.11 -11.00 0.80
C GLY A 310 2.29 -10.26 1.84
N ILE A 311 2.93 -9.80 2.90
CA ILE A 311 2.35 -8.88 3.89
C ILE A 311 3.15 -7.58 3.94
N ASN A 312 2.60 -6.53 4.53
CA ASN A 312 3.32 -5.27 4.71
C ASN A 312 4.69 -5.48 5.38
N HIS A 313 5.73 -4.87 4.82
CA HIS A 313 7.14 -4.99 5.20
C HIS A 313 7.76 -6.38 5.00
N MET A 314 6.97 -7.36 4.58
CA MET A 314 7.46 -8.70 4.23
C MET A 314 6.73 -9.22 2.98
N ALA A 315 6.67 -8.40 1.93
CA ALA A 315 6.31 -8.83 0.59
C ALA A 315 7.58 -9.25 -0.18
N TRP A 316 7.42 -10.21 -1.09
CA TRP A 316 8.52 -10.91 -1.73
C TRP A 316 8.53 -10.66 -3.23
N PHE A 317 9.67 -10.25 -3.78
CA PHE A 317 9.91 -10.22 -5.22
C PHE A 317 10.15 -11.65 -5.70
N VAL A 318 9.07 -12.32 -6.08
CA VAL A 318 9.11 -13.73 -6.51
C VAL A 318 9.52 -13.90 -7.97
N GLU A 319 9.34 -12.86 -8.77
CA GLU A 319 9.82 -12.75 -10.14
C GLU A 319 10.46 -11.39 -10.33
N LEU A 320 11.56 -11.35 -11.06
CA LEU A 320 12.30 -10.14 -11.37
C LEU A 320 12.92 -10.30 -12.75
N THR A 321 12.46 -9.50 -13.72
CA THR A 321 12.91 -9.63 -15.11
C THR A 321 13.31 -8.30 -15.70
N HIS A 322 14.28 -8.33 -16.62
CA HIS A 322 14.69 -7.20 -17.43
C HIS A 322 14.69 -7.64 -18.89
N ARG A 323 13.85 -7.00 -19.73
CA ARG A 323 13.66 -7.37 -21.13
C ARG A 323 13.39 -8.87 -21.36
N GLY A 324 12.63 -9.48 -20.43
CA GLY A 324 12.26 -10.90 -20.46
C GLY A 324 13.32 -11.87 -19.94
N GLU A 325 14.47 -11.40 -19.50
CA GLU A 325 15.51 -12.21 -18.87
C GLU A 325 15.34 -12.23 -17.35
N ASP A 326 15.40 -13.41 -16.72
CA ASP A 326 15.36 -13.56 -15.26
C ASP A 326 16.61 -12.93 -14.62
N MET A 327 16.37 -11.95 -13.74
CA MET A 327 17.42 -11.19 -13.08
C MET A 327 17.81 -11.74 -11.70
N VAL A 328 17.11 -12.74 -11.18
CA VAL A 328 17.45 -13.35 -9.88
C VAL A 328 18.85 -13.95 -9.86
N PRO A 329 19.33 -14.67 -10.90
CA PRO A 329 20.72 -15.12 -10.94
C PRO A 329 21.73 -13.97 -10.86
N ARG A 330 21.52 -12.89 -11.62
CA ARG A 330 22.39 -11.71 -11.60
C ARG A 330 22.36 -11.00 -10.23
N LEU A 331 21.21 -10.93 -9.58
CA LEU A 331 21.10 -10.37 -8.24
C LEU A 331 21.83 -11.22 -7.19
N ARG A 332 21.87 -12.56 -7.36
CA ARG A 332 22.68 -13.46 -6.51
C ARG A 332 24.18 -13.25 -6.74
N GLU A 333 24.62 -12.95 -7.96
CA GLU A 333 26.01 -12.58 -8.21
C GLU A 333 26.35 -11.20 -7.60
N ALA A 334 25.44 -10.22 -7.70
CA ALA A 334 25.60 -8.91 -7.04
C ALA A 334 25.80 -9.05 -5.52
N ALA A 335 25.14 -10.01 -4.88
CA ALA A 335 25.33 -10.33 -3.46
C ALA A 335 26.75 -10.80 -3.09
N ARG A 336 27.60 -11.14 -4.08
CA ARG A 336 29.02 -11.50 -3.85
C ARG A 336 29.95 -10.31 -3.86
N VAL A 337 29.46 -9.15 -4.27
CA VAL A 337 30.20 -7.89 -4.26
C VAL A 337 30.05 -7.27 -2.87
N PRO A 338 31.12 -7.12 -2.08
CA PRO A 338 31.00 -6.67 -0.68
C PRO A 338 30.29 -5.34 -0.53
N GLU A 339 30.52 -4.39 -1.41
CA GLU A 339 29.94 -3.05 -1.39
C GLU A 339 28.43 -3.08 -1.62
N ILE A 340 27.94 -4.01 -2.45
CA ILE A 340 26.51 -4.22 -2.71
C ILE A 340 25.89 -5.00 -1.54
N TYR A 341 26.53 -6.10 -1.11
CA TYR A 341 26.06 -6.91 0.01
C TYR A 341 25.90 -6.08 1.28
N ASP A 342 26.87 -5.22 1.60
CA ASP A 342 26.86 -4.37 2.80
C ASP A 342 25.79 -3.27 2.77
N CYS A 343 25.18 -3.01 1.61
CA CYS A 343 23.99 -2.16 1.55
C CYS A 343 22.76 -2.83 2.18
N ASP A 344 22.61 -4.17 2.02
CA ASP A 344 21.43 -4.91 2.43
C ASP A 344 21.74 -6.35 2.89
N PRO A 345 22.57 -6.54 3.92
CA PRO A 345 23.06 -7.88 4.29
C PRO A 345 21.92 -8.87 4.58
N VAL A 346 20.90 -8.44 5.31
CA VAL A 346 19.77 -9.30 5.72
C VAL A 346 18.93 -9.72 4.52
N ARG A 347 18.60 -8.78 3.63
CA ARG A 347 17.78 -9.06 2.45
C ARG A 347 18.51 -9.95 1.44
N PHE A 348 19.82 -9.78 1.29
CA PHE A 348 20.63 -10.68 0.48
C PHE A 348 20.74 -12.09 1.07
N GLU A 349 20.85 -12.23 2.40
CA GLU A 349 20.79 -13.54 3.04
C GLU A 349 19.43 -14.24 2.77
N MET A 350 18.33 -13.49 2.81
CA MET A 350 17.02 -14.05 2.45
C MET A 350 16.96 -14.48 0.99
N LEU A 351 17.46 -13.68 0.06
CA LEU A 351 17.56 -14.07 -1.34
C LEU A 351 18.39 -15.35 -1.54
N LEU A 352 19.55 -15.43 -0.89
CA LEU A 352 20.47 -16.55 -1.03
C LEU A 352 19.90 -17.85 -0.46
N HIS A 353 19.20 -17.79 0.68
CA HIS A 353 18.71 -18.96 1.41
C HIS A 353 17.23 -19.28 1.21
N PHE A 354 16.38 -18.28 0.98
CA PHE A 354 14.93 -18.45 0.80
C PHE A 354 14.46 -18.24 -0.63
N GLY A 355 15.30 -17.71 -1.50
CA GLY A 355 15.06 -17.67 -2.94
C GLY A 355 14.40 -16.41 -3.47
N ALA A 356 13.99 -15.47 -2.63
CA ALA A 356 13.39 -14.20 -3.02
C ALA A 356 13.96 -13.02 -2.24
N PHE A 357 13.97 -11.84 -2.86
CA PHE A 357 14.31 -10.59 -2.20
C PHE A 357 13.06 -10.02 -1.55
N VAL A 358 13.20 -9.43 -0.37
CA VAL A 358 12.07 -8.94 0.43
C VAL A 358 11.98 -7.43 0.36
N THR A 359 10.77 -6.90 0.48
CA THR A 359 10.53 -5.48 0.71
C THR A 359 11.04 -5.07 2.10
N GLU A 360 11.09 -3.79 2.38
CA GLU A 360 11.58 -3.19 3.61
C GLU A 360 13.11 -3.30 3.81
N SER A 361 13.65 -2.37 4.60
CA SER A 361 15.09 -2.27 4.86
C SER A 361 15.64 -3.48 5.63
N SER A 362 16.92 -3.78 5.45
CA SER A 362 17.60 -4.86 6.19
C SER A 362 17.42 -4.74 7.70
N GLY A 363 17.45 -3.53 8.24
CA GLY A 363 17.29 -3.29 9.67
C GLY A 363 15.91 -3.64 10.20
N HIS A 364 14.88 -3.09 9.56
CA HIS A 364 13.50 -3.34 9.99
C HIS A 364 13.08 -4.79 9.71
N PHE A 365 13.37 -5.31 8.51
CA PHE A 365 13.06 -6.70 8.20
C PHE A 365 13.76 -7.70 9.13
N SER A 366 14.95 -7.40 9.64
CA SER A 366 15.65 -8.28 10.60
C SER A 366 14.86 -8.56 11.88
N GLU A 367 13.86 -7.73 12.18
CA GLU A 367 12.94 -7.89 13.32
C GLU A 367 11.82 -8.90 13.04
N TYR A 368 11.50 -9.13 11.75
CA TYR A 368 10.43 -10.03 11.32
C TYR A 368 10.81 -11.50 11.38
N VAL A 369 12.10 -11.82 11.44
CA VAL A 369 12.57 -13.20 11.32
C VAL A 369 13.51 -13.58 12.46
N PRO A 370 13.52 -14.84 12.90
CA PRO A 370 14.27 -15.27 14.09
C PRO A 370 15.77 -15.49 13.83
N TYR A 371 16.34 -14.97 12.75
CA TYR A 371 17.66 -15.39 12.29
C TYR A 371 18.77 -14.42 12.66
N PHE A 372 18.55 -13.12 12.67
CA PHE A 372 19.62 -12.14 12.59
C PHE A 372 19.91 -11.41 13.90
N ARG A 373 18.90 -11.22 14.79
CA ARG A 373 19.04 -10.37 15.99
C ARG A 373 19.11 -11.13 17.32
N LYS A 374 19.02 -12.44 17.32
CA LYS A 374 18.88 -13.27 18.53
C LYS A 374 20.13 -13.43 19.40
N ARG A 375 21.28 -12.88 19.00
CA ARG A 375 22.54 -12.92 19.78
C ARG A 375 23.57 -11.91 19.25
N PRO A 376 24.49 -11.41 20.11
CA PRO A 376 25.45 -10.34 19.75
C PRO A 376 26.32 -10.65 18.53
N GLY A 377 26.79 -11.89 18.34
CA GLY A 377 27.61 -12.26 17.20
C GLY A 377 26.89 -12.17 15.85
N LEU A 378 25.55 -12.31 15.82
CA LEU A 378 24.75 -12.11 14.61
C LEU A 378 24.51 -10.62 14.34
N LEU A 379 24.27 -9.84 15.40
CA LEU A 379 24.19 -8.38 15.28
C LEU A 379 25.49 -7.82 14.68
N ALA A 380 26.65 -8.20 15.23
CA ALA A 380 27.95 -7.76 14.69
C ALA A 380 28.18 -8.19 13.23
N ARG A 381 27.63 -9.33 12.81
CA ARG A 381 27.80 -9.86 11.45
C ARG A 381 26.90 -9.15 10.43
N TYR A 382 25.63 -8.96 10.75
CA TYR A 382 24.61 -8.60 9.76
C TYR A 382 24.11 -7.16 9.87
N MET A 383 24.21 -6.52 11.04
CA MET A 383 23.70 -5.17 11.23
C MET A 383 24.72 -4.12 10.79
N ARG A 384 24.24 -3.02 10.24
CA ARG A 384 25.00 -1.84 9.84
C ARG A 384 24.33 -0.60 10.43
N ASP A 385 24.96 0.56 10.25
CA ASP A 385 24.42 1.83 10.74
C ASP A 385 23.08 2.22 10.09
N GLY A 386 22.29 2.95 10.83
CA GLY A 386 21.01 3.48 10.38
C GLY A 386 19.94 2.41 10.11
N TYR A 387 19.17 2.60 9.08
CA TYR A 387 18.11 1.67 8.63
C TYR A 387 18.62 0.29 8.21
N ARG A 388 19.94 0.08 8.14
CA ARG A 388 20.55 -1.22 7.84
C ARG A 388 20.72 -2.12 9.06
N GLY A 389 20.21 -1.69 10.24
CA GLY A 389 20.10 -2.56 11.40
C GLY A 389 20.66 -2.01 12.71
N GLU A 390 21.02 -0.74 12.77
CA GLU A 390 21.51 -0.11 14.01
C GLU A 390 20.50 -0.27 15.14
N SER A 391 20.95 -0.82 16.26
CA SER A 391 20.11 -1.07 17.43
C SER A 391 19.49 0.23 17.95
N GLY A 392 18.17 0.27 18.11
CA GLY A 392 17.44 1.44 18.59
C GLY A 392 17.53 2.67 17.70
N PHE A 393 17.82 2.48 16.41
CA PHE A 393 18.00 3.59 15.46
C PHE A 393 16.81 4.53 15.45
N TYR A 394 15.60 4.00 15.32
CA TYR A 394 14.38 4.81 15.27
C TYR A 394 14.13 5.54 16.59
N ALA A 395 14.21 4.83 17.72
CA ALA A 395 13.96 5.41 19.03
C ALA A 395 14.91 6.58 19.36
N ARG A 396 16.20 6.48 18.94
CA ARG A 396 17.18 7.56 19.16
C ARG A 396 17.00 8.75 18.24
N ASN A 397 16.60 8.53 17.01
CA ASN A 397 16.61 9.59 15.98
C ASN A 397 15.25 10.28 15.82
N TRP A 398 14.14 9.57 16.03
CA TRP A 398 12.80 10.14 15.80
C TRP A 398 12.53 11.44 16.56
N PRO A 399 12.93 11.62 17.84
CA PRO A 399 12.73 12.90 18.50
C PRO A 399 13.44 14.08 17.83
N ALA A 400 14.62 13.84 17.24
CA ALA A 400 15.36 14.87 16.50
C ALA A 400 14.72 15.15 15.15
N TRP A 401 14.42 14.11 14.37
CA TRP A 401 13.77 14.24 13.07
C TRP A 401 12.44 14.98 13.13
N ARG A 402 11.66 14.73 14.17
CA ARG A 402 10.40 15.44 14.37
C ARG A 402 10.63 16.94 14.59
N ARG A 403 11.61 17.33 15.43
CA ARG A 403 11.95 18.75 15.63
C ARG A 403 12.47 19.39 14.36
N GLU A 404 13.39 18.74 13.66
CA GLU A 404 13.95 19.23 12.39
C GLU A 404 12.86 19.46 11.33
N ALA A 405 11.88 18.55 11.26
CA ALA A 405 10.74 18.68 10.38
C ALA A 405 9.88 19.91 10.70
N GLU A 406 9.56 20.10 11.98
CA GLU A 406 8.79 21.27 12.45
C GLU A 406 9.57 22.57 12.20
N ASP A 407 10.87 22.59 12.47
CA ASP A 407 11.74 23.75 12.24
C ASP A 407 11.86 24.08 10.74
N SER A 408 11.93 23.06 9.88
CA SER A 408 11.90 23.24 8.43
C SER A 408 10.60 23.90 7.96
N VAL A 409 9.45 23.45 8.46
CA VAL A 409 8.15 24.06 8.14
C VAL A 409 8.07 25.50 8.66
N ARG A 410 8.54 25.78 9.89
CA ARG A 410 8.60 27.14 10.45
C ARG A 410 9.50 28.07 9.60
N ALA A 411 10.64 27.55 9.11
CA ALA A 411 11.54 28.29 8.23
C ALA A 411 10.86 28.64 6.89
N GLN A 412 10.12 27.70 6.30
CA GLN A 412 9.36 27.94 5.08
C GLN A 412 8.27 28.99 5.28
N LEU A 413 7.50 28.89 6.36
CA LEU A 413 6.46 29.88 6.71
C LEU A 413 7.03 31.27 6.98
N ALA A 414 8.27 31.35 7.47
CA ALA A 414 8.98 32.61 7.69
C ALA A 414 9.68 33.17 6.42
N GLY A 415 9.55 32.50 5.27
CA GLY A 415 10.20 32.90 4.02
C GLY A 415 11.72 32.68 4.00
N LYS A 416 12.28 31.91 4.95
CA LYS A 416 13.72 31.63 5.04
C LYS A 416 14.15 30.51 4.09
N SER A 417 13.22 29.65 3.67
CA SER A 417 13.44 28.62 2.67
C SER A 417 12.25 28.53 1.71
N PRO A 418 12.46 28.15 0.44
CA PRO A 418 11.39 28.10 -0.54
C PRO A 418 10.42 26.95 -0.24
N ILE A 419 9.14 27.15 -0.58
CA ILE A 419 8.14 26.09 -0.66
C ILE A 419 8.17 25.58 -2.10
N VAL A 420 8.52 24.30 -2.28
CA VAL A 420 8.56 23.65 -3.58
C VAL A 420 7.49 22.58 -3.62
N LEU A 421 6.59 22.69 -4.59
CA LEU A 421 5.64 21.63 -4.90
C LEU A 421 6.33 20.59 -5.78
N LYS A 422 6.32 19.35 -5.32
CA LYS A 422 6.86 18.22 -6.08
C LYS A 422 6.02 16.99 -5.77
N ARG A 423 5.59 16.29 -6.81
CA ARG A 423 4.93 15.00 -6.66
C ARG A 423 5.95 13.95 -6.23
N SER A 424 5.60 13.18 -5.21
CA SER A 424 6.35 12.02 -4.75
C SER A 424 5.86 10.74 -5.42
N ASP A 425 6.41 9.61 -4.98
CA ASP A 425 5.97 8.28 -5.44
C ASP A 425 4.85 7.69 -4.53
N GLU A 426 4.29 8.46 -3.61
CA GLU A 426 3.26 7.97 -2.68
C GLU A 426 1.96 7.61 -3.41
N TYR A 427 1.41 6.44 -3.07
CA TYR A 427 0.27 5.88 -3.77
C TYR A 427 -1.04 6.65 -3.61
N ALA A 428 -1.21 7.43 -2.52
CA ALA A 428 -2.47 8.13 -2.27
C ALA A 428 -2.87 9.06 -3.42
N SER A 429 -1.92 9.83 -3.98
CA SER A 429 -2.21 10.71 -5.12
C SER A 429 -2.51 9.92 -6.40
N ASN A 430 -1.86 8.77 -6.60
CA ASN A 430 -2.12 7.88 -7.75
C ASN A 430 -3.53 7.27 -7.67
N ILE A 431 -3.95 6.87 -6.46
CA ILE A 431 -5.30 6.35 -6.22
C ILE A 431 -6.34 7.44 -6.53
N VAL A 432 -6.17 8.63 -5.96
CA VAL A 432 -7.10 9.75 -6.19
C VAL A 432 -7.14 10.12 -7.68
N GLU A 433 -5.98 10.20 -8.34
CA GLU A 433 -5.93 10.48 -9.78
C GLU A 433 -6.67 9.43 -10.59
N ALA A 434 -6.43 8.14 -10.33
CA ALA A 434 -7.07 7.06 -11.07
C ALA A 434 -8.59 7.05 -10.90
N VAL A 435 -9.07 7.23 -9.67
CA VAL A 435 -10.52 7.28 -9.38
C VAL A 435 -11.17 8.50 -10.03
N GLU A 436 -10.55 9.68 -9.93
CA GLU A 436 -11.15 10.93 -10.40
C GLU A 436 -11.02 11.12 -11.92
N SER A 437 -9.92 10.65 -12.52
CA SER A 437 -9.71 10.78 -13.98
C SER A 437 -10.25 9.60 -14.78
N GLY A 438 -10.52 8.47 -14.14
CA GLY A 438 -10.84 7.21 -14.81
C GLY A 438 -9.65 6.54 -15.50
N ARG A 439 -8.43 7.09 -15.40
CA ARG A 439 -7.20 6.47 -15.93
C ARG A 439 -6.72 5.40 -14.97
N PRO A 440 -6.70 4.12 -15.37
CA PRO A 440 -6.27 3.05 -14.47
C PRO A 440 -4.83 3.23 -14.00
N ALA A 441 -4.59 2.89 -12.73
CA ALA A 441 -3.26 2.80 -12.15
C ALA A 441 -3.12 1.50 -11.36
N VAL A 442 -1.90 1.00 -11.24
CA VAL A 442 -1.59 -0.15 -10.38
C VAL A 442 -0.76 0.30 -9.21
N ILE A 443 -1.18 -0.07 -8.02
CA ILE A 443 -0.46 0.15 -6.77
C ILE A 443 -0.20 -1.20 -6.08
N HIS A 444 0.67 -1.23 -5.05
CA HIS A 444 0.70 -2.32 -4.08
C HIS A 444 -0.05 -1.86 -2.83
N GLY A 445 -1.13 -2.56 -2.51
CA GLY A 445 -2.03 -2.20 -1.42
C GLY A 445 -2.22 -3.33 -0.44
N ASN A 446 -2.37 -2.96 0.83
CA ASN A 446 -2.69 -3.87 1.91
C ASN A 446 -4.21 -4.02 1.98
N VAL A 447 -4.69 -5.21 1.69
CA VAL A 447 -6.11 -5.54 1.51
C VAL A 447 -6.45 -6.90 2.13
N ARG A 448 -7.74 -7.22 2.20
CA ARG A 448 -8.20 -8.51 2.70
C ARG A 448 -7.82 -9.65 1.77
N ASN A 449 -7.31 -10.75 2.34
CA ASN A 449 -7.01 -11.97 1.60
C ASN A 449 -8.28 -12.81 1.35
N ASP A 450 -9.05 -12.46 0.35
CA ASP A 450 -10.20 -13.24 -0.12
C ASP A 450 -9.77 -14.23 -1.23
N GLY A 451 -8.69 -14.98 -0.96
CA GLY A 451 -8.09 -15.94 -1.90
C GLY A 451 -7.07 -15.32 -2.86
N LEU A 452 -6.64 -14.08 -2.62
CA LEU A 452 -5.62 -13.41 -3.44
C LEU A 452 -4.28 -14.14 -3.40
N ILE A 453 -3.89 -14.59 -2.20
CA ILE A 453 -2.76 -15.49 -1.96
C ILE A 453 -3.32 -16.74 -1.27
N PRO A 454 -3.64 -17.82 -2.02
CA PRO A 454 -4.46 -18.93 -1.53
C PRO A 454 -3.80 -19.78 -0.44
N ASN A 455 -2.48 -19.74 -0.32
CA ASN A 455 -1.74 -20.46 0.72
C ASN A 455 -1.36 -19.59 1.93
N LEU A 456 -1.95 -18.40 2.06
CA LEU A 456 -1.94 -17.58 3.28
C LEU A 456 -3.32 -17.61 3.97
N PRO A 457 -3.40 -17.34 5.28
CA PRO A 457 -4.65 -17.33 6.04
C PRO A 457 -5.73 -16.49 5.37
N ALA A 458 -6.89 -17.11 5.09
CA ALA A 458 -8.04 -16.42 4.50
C ALA A 458 -8.59 -15.35 5.44
N GLY A 459 -9.01 -14.22 4.89
CA GLY A 459 -9.54 -13.08 5.66
C GLY A 459 -8.49 -12.28 6.44
N GLY A 460 -7.20 -12.64 6.35
CA GLY A 460 -6.08 -11.85 6.86
C GLY A 460 -5.78 -10.63 5.96
N CYS A 461 -4.77 -9.85 6.32
CA CYS A 461 -4.32 -8.72 5.51
C CYS A 461 -3.09 -9.12 4.69
N VAL A 462 -3.11 -8.87 3.37
CA VAL A 462 -2.00 -9.14 2.44
C VAL A 462 -1.69 -7.92 1.59
N GLU A 463 -0.44 -7.77 1.20
CA GLU A 463 0.03 -6.76 0.25
C GLU A 463 0.14 -7.39 -1.13
N VAL A 464 -0.65 -6.88 -2.07
CA VAL A 464 -0.74 -7.39 -3.45
C VAL A 464 -0.86 -6.22 -4.44
N PRO A 465 -0.62 -6.46 -5.74
CA PRO A 465 -1.00 -5.49 -6.76
C PRO A 465 -2.51 -5.24 -6.74
N VAL A 466 -2.90 -3.98 -6.80
CA VAL A 466 -4.29 -3.52 -6.83
C VAL A 466 -4.46 -2.60 -8.03
N LEU A 467 -5.32 -2.96 -8.95
CA LEU A 467 -5.75 -2.04 -10.00
C LEU A 467 -6.69 -1.00 -9.38
N VAL A 468 -6.54 0.24 -9.78
CA VAL A 468 -7.38 1.36 -9.34
C VAL A 468 -7.92 2.07 -10.57
N ASP A 469 -9.22 2.30 -10.61
CA ASP A 469 -9.91 3.03 -11.67
C ASP A 469 -11.10 3.84 -11.13
N ALA A 470 -11.96 4.36 -11.99
CA ALA A 470 -13.14 5.14 -11.59
C ALA A 470 -14.12 4.37 -10.70
N ALA A 471 -14.10 3.04 -10.71
CA ALA A 471 -14.92 2.19 -9.84
C ALA A 471 -14.26 1.92 -8.48
N GLY A 472 -13.01 2.32 -8.26
CA GLY A 472 -12.28 2.19 -7.01
C GLY A 472 -11.16 1.16 -7.06
N LEU A 473 -11.02 0.36 -5.99
CA LEU A 473 -9.92 -0.58 -5.79
C LEU A 473 -10.31 -1.99 -6.25
N HIS A 474 -9.46 -2.62 -7.06
CA HIS A 474 -9.63 -3.98 -7.56
C HIS A 474 -8.38 -4.81 -7.22
N PRO A 475 -8.34 -5.44 -6.03
CA PRO A 475 -7.23 -6.31 -5.65
C PRO A 475 -7.07 -7.48 -6.62
N THR A 476 -5.84 -7.78 -7.03
CA THR A 476 -5.57 -8.82 -8.02
C THR A 476 -5.25 -10.15 -7.37
N HIS A 477 -5.69 -11.24 -7.99
CA HIS A 477 -5.29 -12.59 -7.56
C HIS A 477 -3.82 -12.80 -7.91
N PHE A 478 -2.98 -12.98 -6.88
CA PHE A 478 -1.54 -13.17 -7.09
C PHE A 478 -1.17 -14.62 -7.33
N GLY A 479 -1.90 -15.55 -6.72
CA GLY A 479 -1.54 -16.97 -6.68
C GLY A 479 -0.75 -17.36 -5.43
N PRO A 480 -0.36 -18.63 -5.31
CA PRO A 480 0.35 -19.10 -4.12
C PRO A 480 1.80 -18.57 -4.08
N LEU A 481 2.24 -18.15 -2.91
CA LEU A 481 3.66 -17.89 -2.65
C LEU A 481 4.45 -19.22 -2.55
N PRO A 482 5.77 -19.22 -2.81
CA PRO A 482 6.64 -20.33 -2.45
C PRO A 482 6.44 -20.72 -0.97
N PRO A 483 6.35 -22.03 -0.64
CA PRO A 483 5.94 -22.46 0.70
C PRO A 483 6.78 -21.90 1.85
N GLN A 484 8.10 -21.75 1.64
CA GLN A 484 9.01 -21.22 2.64
C GLN A 484 8.73 -19.72 2.95
N LEU A 485 8.28 -18.94 1.96
CA LEU A 485 7.91 -17.53 2.12
C LEU A 485 6.53 -17.42 2.76
N ALA A 486 5.58 -18.21 2.28
CA ALA A 486 4.24 -18.27 2.87
C ALA A 486 4.26 -18.64 4.35
N ALA A 487 5.16 -19.55 4.76
CA ALA A 487 5.30 -19.93 6.17
C ALA A 487 5.80 -18.77 7.06
N LEU A 488 6.70 -17.92 6.54
CA LEU A 488 7.16 -16.73 7.25
C LEU A 488 6.02 -15.70 7.38
N ASP A 489 5.33 -15.39 6.27
CA ASP A 489 4.21 -14.46 6.26
C ASP A 489 3.07 -14.93 7.17
N ALA A 490 2.69 -16.21 7.10
CA ALA A 490 1.60 -16.77 7.90
C ALA A 490 1.85 -16.64 9.40
N ALA A 491 3.11 -16.79 9.86
CA ALA A 491 3.46 -16.62 11.26
C ALA A 491 3.07 -15.21 11.76
N HIS A 492 3.39 -14.17 11.01
CA HIS A 492 3.01 -12.79 11.34
C HIS A 492 1.51 -12.54 11.18
N MET A 493 0.86 -13.16 10.20
CA MET A 493 -0.60 -13.01 10.04
C MET A 493 -1.35 -13.52 11.28
N TYR A 494 -0.88 -14.58 11.94
CA TYR A 494 -1.45 -15.03 13.22
C TYR A 494 -1.13 -14.09 14.39
N VAL A 495 0.03 -13.44 14.40
CA VAL A 495 0.33 -12.36 15.36
C VAL A 495 -0.64 -11.20 15.16
N HIS A 496 -0.84 -10.74 13.91
CA HIS A 496 -1.80 -9.68 13.58
C HIS A 496 -3.23 -10.06 13.99
N GLU A 497 -3.62 -11.32 13.81
CA GLU A 497 -4.92 -11.83 14.24
C GLU A 497 -5.12 -11.65 15.75
N LEU A 498 -4.12 -12.02 16.54
CA LEU A 498 -4.16 -11.87 18.00
C LEU A 498 -4.12 -10.40 18.43
N MET A 499 -3.35 -9.55 17.73
CA MET A 499 -3.34 -8.11 17.96
C MET A 499 -4.74 -7.50 17.72
N VAL A 500 -5.40 -7.86 16.62
CA VAL A 500 -6.76 -7.40 16.30
C VAL A 500 -7.78 -7.91 17.31
N ARG A 501 -7.69 -9.18 17.67
CA ARG A 501 -8.55 -9.77 18.72
C ARG A 501 -8.37 -9.05 20.05
N ALA A 502 -7.12 -8.79 20.45
CA ALA A 502 -6.81 -8.06 21.68
C ALA A 502 -7.53 -6.70 21.72
N VAL A 503 -7.56 -5.98 20.59
CA VAL A 503 -8.23 -4.68 20.51
C VAL A 503 -9.76 -4.82 20.52
N LEU A 504 -10.32 -5.69 19.66
CA LEU A 504 -11.77 -5.82 19.50
C LEU A 504 -12.46 -6.37 20.77
N GLU A 505 -11.83 -7.35 21.41
CA GLU A 505 -12.37 -8.04 22.58
C GLU A 505 -11.83 -7.48 23.92
N ARG A 506 -10.90 -6.52 23.87
CA ARG A 506 -10.15 -6.00 25.03
C ARG A 506 -9.43 -7.13 25.78
N ASP A 507 -8.92 -8.10 25.01
CA ASP A 507 -8.34 -9.35 25.53
C ASP A 507 -6.82 -9.19 25.76
N ARG A 508 -6.44 -8.90 27.01
CA ARG A 508 -5.02 -8.84 27.42
C ARG A 508 -4.28 -10.16 27.19
N ALA A 509 -4.98 -11.31 27.29
CA ALA A 509 -4.34 -12.60 27.10
C ALA A 509 -3.99 -12.82 25.62
N ALA A 510 -4.83 -12.37 24.69
CA ALA A 510 -4.54 -12.39 23.26
C ALA A 510 -3.31 -11.51 22.93
N ALA A 511 -3.18 -10.32 23.53
CA ALA A 511 -2.01 -9.47 23.37
C ALA A 511 -0.72 -10.16 23.84
N ARG A 512 -0.76 -10.83 25.01
CA ARG A 512 0.36 -11.62 25.52
C ARG A 512 0.71 -12.80 24.61
N GLN A 513 -0.30 -13.48 24.05
CA GLN A 513 -0.10 -14.58 23.11
C GLN A 513 0.49 -14.09 21.78
N ALA A 514 0.10 -12.90 21.30
CA ALA A 514 0.73 -12.28 20.13
C ALA A 514 2.25 -12.12 20.33
N LEU A 515 2.66 -11.64 21.52
CA LEU A 515 4.07 -11.49 21.84
C LEU A 515 4.80 -12.84 21.95
N MET A 516 4.13 -13.90 22.43
CA MET A 516 4.68 -15.25 22.48
C MET A 516 4.87 -15.89 21.11
N LEU A 517 4.09 -15.45 20.10
CA LEU A 517 4.21 -15.94 18.72
C LEU A 517 5.11 -15.06 17.85
N ASP A 518 5.54 -13.89 18.34
CA ASP A 518 6.46 -13.04 17.59
C ASP A 518 7.79 -13.77 17.34
N PRO A 519 8.22 -13.95 16.06
CA PRO A 519 9.34 -14.83 15.74
C PRO A 519 10.66 -14.42 16.38
N LEU A 520 10.96 -13.12 16.46
CA LEU A 520 12.19 -12.65 17.07
C LEU A 520 12.14 -12.81 18.59
N THR A 521 11.06 -12.39 19.22
CA THR A 521 10.89 -12.48 20.69
C THR A 521 10.97 -13.93 21.15
N ALA A 522 10.28 -14.85 20.47
CA ALA A 522 10.31 -16.28 20.75
C ALA A 522 11.68 -16.94 20.50
N ALA A 523 12.50 -16.38 19.60
CA ALA A 523 13.86 -16.88 19.37
C ALA A 523 14.86 -16.47 20.46
N VAL A 524 14.52 -15.43 21.24
CA VAL A 524 15.39 -14.87 22.29
C VAL A 524 14.97 -15.33 23.69
N LEU A 525 13.67 -15.40 23.97
CA LEU A 525 13.11 -15.54 25.30
C LEU A 525 12.27 -16.82 25.47
N SER A 526 12.27 -17.35 26.69
CA SER A 526 11.32 -18.37 27.14
C SER A 526 9.93 -17.77 27.37
N PRO A 527 8.84 -18.59 27.41
CA PRO A 527 7.50 -18.09 27.70
C PRO A 527 7.37 -17.33 29.03
N ALA A 528 8.15 -17.71 30.05
CA ALA A 528 8.15 -17.01 31.33
C ALA A 528 8.78 -15.62 31.23
N GLU A 529 9.91 -15.49 30.52
CA GLU A 529 10.57 -14.20 30.27
C GLU A 529 9.73 -13.29 29.39
N ILE A 530 9.06 -13.82 28.36
CA ILE A 530 8.08 -13.07 27.53
C ILE A 530 6.95 -12.55 28.40
N GLY A 531 6.46 -13.37 29.35
CA GLY A 531 5.46 -12.94 30.33
C GLY A 531 5.92 -11.77 31.17
N ALA A 532 7.15 -11.82 31.67
CA ALA A 532 7.74 -10.74 32.48
C ALA A 532 7.95 -9.46 31.66
N LEU A 533 8.47 -9.57 30.43
CA LEU A 533 8.58 -8.47 29.48
C LEU A 533 7.22 -7.81 29.22
N PHE A 534 6.19 -8.61 28.91
CA PHE A 534 4.85 -8.12 28.68
C PHE A 534 4.30 -7.35 29.87
N ASP A 535 4.46 -7.88 31.09
CA ASP A 535 3.96 -7.23 32.30
C ASP A 535 4.73 -5.94 32.63
N GLU A 536 6.04 -5.85 32.35
CA GLU A 536 6.81 -4.61 32.50
C GLU A 536 6.37 -3.54 31.51
N MET A 537 6.21 -3.87 30.21
CA MET A 537 5.69 -2.94 29.21
C MET A 537 4.27 -2.49 29.55
N TRP A 538 3.41 -3.41 29.97
CA TRP A 538 2.03 -3.08 30.37
C TRP A 538 1.98 -2.09 31.53
N ALA A 539 2.89 -2.25 32.51
CA ALA A 539 2.99 -1.32 33.63
C ALA A 539 3.51 0.06 33.20
N ALA A 540 4.49 0.09 32.31
CA ALA A 540 5.06 1.33 31.77
C ALA A 540 4.06 2.16 30.95
N GLU A 541 3.18 1.50 30.21
CA GLU A 541 2.22 2.14 29.32
C GLU A 541 0.78 2.15 29.88
N ARG A 542 0.60 1.89 31.14
CA ARG A 542 -0.69 1.75 31.79
C ARG A 542 -1.68 2.88 31.48
N GLU A 543 -1.17 4.11 31.34
CA GLU A 543 -2.03 5.27 31.05
C GLU A 543 -2.64 5.21 29.66
N ASP A 544 -1.91 4.69 28.68
CA ASP A 544 -2.35 4.57 27.30
C ASP A 544 -3.21 3.32 27.07
N LEU A 545 -3.12 2.34 27.99
CA LEU A 545 -3.81 1.06 27.92
C LEU A 545 -5.09 1.00 28.76
N ARG A 546 -5.65 2.14 29.19
CA ARG A 546 -6.87 2.20 30.03
C ARG A 546 -8.10 1.53 29.41
N ALA A 547 -8.12 1.43 28.08
CA ALA A 547 -9.21 0.77 27.35
C ALA A 547 -9.33 -0.74 27.69
N TYR A 548 -8.29 -1.34 28.26
CA TYR A 548 -8.24 -2.78 28.57
C TYR A 548 -8.44 -3.10 30.07
N GLY A 549 -8.76 -2.13 30.91
CA GLY A 549 -9.07 -2.30 32.34
C GLY A 549 -7.90 -2.03 33.28
#